data_39a4142469ab63180afc84feee2e884a
#
_entry.id   39a4142469ab63180afc84feee2e884a
#
_cell.length_a   1.000
_cell.length_b   1.000
_cell.length_c   1.000
_cell.angle_alpha   90.00
_cell.angle_beta   90.00
_cell.angle_gamma   90.00
#
_symmetry.space_group_name_H-M   'P 1'
#
loop_
_entity.id
_entity.type
_entity.pdbx_description
1 polymer ?
#
loop_
_entity_poly.entity_id
_entity_poly.type
_entity_poly.pdbx_seq_one_letter_code
_entity_poly.pdbx_strand_id
1 'polypeptide(L)'
;MHTGIIWIRNALRLNDNRVLVESLNSTNSQKILPLYILNESELKQKNNNNRIKFLYESLIDLDSKFKAKLGTNLVILNGSSEDIFDKLLSNDLLNISEIFTDYSNKPDDVKNENSLKRILAKNTSVKLHLISKVNSLTNIEEIVNQESFKPPKTMKDMEKLFSNIYPKDEDGFYSIDEPLDIPESSKPVAKNYPKVVENYIFDIEKELSILKKDSKSYFKGGESEALIRLEKKVSSEEEYIRNFRKPRTTSTNKPENPLEPETTGLSPYLSFGCLSPRLLWKETEKCYRNGEHTQPPESMHGQLMFREMFYILSRAVEN
;
A
#
# COMPACT_ATOMS: atom_id res chain seq x y z
N MET A 1 -28.00 -8.78 7.44
CA MET A 1 -27.00 -7.71 7.26
C MET A 1 -25.77 -8.31 6.60
N HIS A 2 -25.41 -7.77 5.46
CA HIS A 2 -24.27 -8.24 4.67
C HIS A 2 -22.93 -7.68 5.18
N THR A 3 -21.87 -8.46 5.06
CA THR A 3 -20.51 -8.10 5.48
C THR A 3 -19.61 -7.86 4.27
N GLY A 4 -18.92 -6.72 4.25
CA GLY A 4 -17.84 -6.43 3.34
C GLY A 4 -16.48 -6.75 3.98
N ILE A 5 -15.69 -7.62 3.35
CA ILE A 5 -14.30 -7.84 3.77
C ILE A 5 -13.42 -6.73 3.18
N ILE A 6 -12.62 -6.11 4.00
CA ILE A 6 -11.57 -5.18 3.60
C ILE A 6 -10.24 -5.92 3.69
N TRP A 7 -9.83 -6.55 2.59
CA TRP A 7 -8.60 -7.33 2.54
C TRP A 7 -7.41 -6.41 2.28
N ILE A 8 -6.75 -6.00 3.36
CA ILE A 8 -5.54 -5.18 3.31
C ILE A 8 -4.36 -6.06 2.90
N ARG A 9 -3.60 -5.63 1.88
CA ARG A 9 -2.39 -6.31 1.42
C ARG A 9 -1.17 -5.37 1.42
N ASN A 10 -1.23 -4.33 0.59
CA ASN A 10 -0.08 -3.47 0.28
C ASN A 10 -0.24 -2.01 0.75
N ALA A 11 -1.35 -1.63 1.35
CA ALA A 11 -1.60 -0.29 1.84
C ALA A 11 -1.73 -0.31 3.37
N LEU A 12 -0.58 -0.36 4.07
CA LEU A 12 -0.56 -0.41 5.54
C LEU A 12 -0.69 1.00 6.14
N ARG A 13 -1.77 1.71 5.75
CA ARG A 13 -2.08 3.07 6.17
C ARG A 13 -3.59 3.33 6.13
N LEU A 14 -4.03 4.35 6.85
CA LEU A 14 -5.37 4.93 6.68
C LEU A 14 -5.36 6.05 5.62
N ASN A 15 -4.41 6.99 5.73
CA ASN A 15 -4.35 8.14 4.83
C ASN A 15 -4.31 7.68 3.36
N ASP A 16 -5.15 8.32 2.52
CA ASP A 16 -5.18 8.06 1.08
C ASP A 16 -5.31 6.57 0.72
N ASN A 17 -6.18 5.85 1.43
CA ASN A 17 -6.43 4.43 1.19
C ASN A 17 -7.76 4.22 0.45
N ARG A 18 -7.69 4.12 -0.88
CA ARG A 18 -8.88 3.92 -1.73
C ARG A 18 -9.66 2.65 -1.40
N VAL A 19 -9.01 1.59 -0.93
CA VAL A 19 -9.71 0.36 -0.53
C VAL A 19 -10.65 0.63 0.63
N LEU A 20 -10.20 1.43 1.61
CA LEU A 20 -11.04 1.85 2.73
C LEU A 20 -12.16 2.77 2.27
N VAL A 21 -11.85 3.78 1.45
CA VAL A 21 -12.86 4.74 0.95
C VAL A 21 -13.97 4.00 0.22
N GLU A 22 -13.66 3.12 -0.73
CA GLU A 22 -14.63 2.35 -1.50
C GLU A 22 -15.47 1.42 -0.61
N SER A 23 -14.83 0.70 0.31
CA SER A 23 -15.51 -0.23 1.20
C SER A 23 -16.45 0.46 2.19
N LEU A 24 -16.04 1.60 2.74
CA LEU A 24 -16.85 2.37 3.69
C LEU A 24 -18.03 3.05 3.00
N ASN A 25 -17.89 3.45 1.74
CA ASN A 25 -18.96 4.06 0.94
C ASN A 25 -19.92 3.03 0.32
N SER A 26 -19.58 1.73 0.27
CA SER A 26 -20.47 0.72 -0.30
C SER A 26 -21.79 0.65 0.47
N THR A 27 -22.89 0.61 -0.24
CA THR A 27 -24.26 0.45 0.32
C THR A 27 -24.67 -1.02 0.44
N ASN A 28 -23.97 -1.93 -0.26
CA ASN A 28 -24.32 -3.36 -0.29
C ASN A 28 -23.86 -4.10 0.97
N SER A 29 -22.84 -3.59 1.68
CA SER A 29 -22.39 -4.14 2.94
C SER A 29 -22.69 -3.19 4.10
N GLN A 30 -23.40 -3.68 5.12
CA GLN A 30 -23.76 -2.93 6.32
C GLN A 30 -22.77 -3.15 7.47
N LYS A 31 -21.92 -4.19 7.35
CA LYS A 31 -20.84 -4.52 8.30
C LYS A 31 -19.52 -4.58 7.58
N ILE A 32 -18.43 -4.38 8.29
CA ILE A 32 -17.07 -4.50 7.76
C ILE A 32 -16.26 -5.54 8.52
N LEU A 33 -15.31 -6.15 7.84
CA LEU A 33 -14.28 -7.02 8.43
C LEU A 33 -12.92 -6.63 7.84
N PRO A 34 -12.17 -5.74 8.52
CA PRO A 34 -10.81 -5.43 8.12
C PRO A 34 -9.90 -6.64 8.39
N LEU A 35 -9.26 -7.13 7.35
CA LEU A 35 -8.51 -8.37 7.35
C LEU A 35 -7.11 -8.17 6.75
N TYR A 36 -6.09 -8.70 7.42
CA TYR A 36 -4.76 -8.92 6.86
C TYR A 36 -4.43 -10.41 6.96
N ILE A 37 -4.00 -11.02 5.86
CA ILE A 37 -3.58 -12.41 5.83
C ILE A 37 -2.06 -12.45 5.72
N LEU A 38 -1.43 -13.06 6.70
CA LEU A 38 0.00 -13.26 6.82
C LEU A 38 0.33 -14.72 6.46
N ASN A 39 1.29 -14.95 5.60
CA ASN A 39 1.89 -16.27 5.44
C ASN A 39 3.27 -16.28 6.11
N GLU A 40 3.28 -16.60 7.41
CA GLU A 40 4.48 -16.57 8.23
C GLU A 40 5.56 -17.54 7.73
N SER A 41 5.17 -18.70 7.19
CA SER A 41 6.09 -19.67 6.66
C SER A 41 6.89 -19.12 5.46
N GLU A 42 6.24 -18.42 4.56
CA GLU A 42 6.89 -17.75 3.43
C GLU A 42 7.78 -16.59 3.88
N LEU A 43 7.34 -15.82 4.89
CA LEU A 43 8.12 -14.72 5.44
C LEU A 43 9.42 -15.20 6.08
N LYS A 44 9.37 -16.28 6.88
CA LYS A 44 10.54 -16.87 7.54
C LYS A 44 11.53 -17.47 6.54
N GLN A 45 11.05 -18.04 5.44
CA GLN A 45 11.93 -18.55 4.37
C GLN A 45 12.75 -17.44 3.70
N LYS A 46 12.21 -16.21 3.62
CA LYS A 46 12.91 -15.04 3.06
C LYS A 46 14.02 -14.47 3.99
N ASN A 47 14.22 -15.02 5.16
CA ASN A 47 15.32 -14.82 6.13
C ASN A 47 15.72 -13.35 6.39
N ASN A 48 14.74 -12.45 6.48
CA ASN A 48 14.98 -11.02 6.67
C ASN A 48 14.22 -10.49 7.91
N ASN A 49 14.81 -10.67 9.08
CA ASN A 49 14.22 -10.26 10.35
C ASN A 49 13.87 -8.77 10.42
N ASN A 50 14.67 -7.90 9.80
CA ASN A 50 14.38 -6.46 9.76
C ASN A 50 13.11 -6.15 8.97
N ARG A 51 12.89 -6.85 7.85
CA ARG A 51 11.69 -6.68 7.02
C ARG A 51 10.44 -7.22 7.71
N ILE A 52 10.55 -8.37 8.39
CA ILE A 52 9.45 -8.97 9.16
C ILE A 52 9.09 -8.05 10.33
N LYS A 53 10.09 -7.56 11.08
CA LYS A 53 9.88 -6.59 12.17
C LYS A 53 9.16 -5.33 11.67
N PHE A 54 9.62 -4.76 10.57
CA PHE A 54 8.99 -3.57 9.97
C PHE A 54 7.52 -3.83 9.61
N LEU A 55 7.21 -5.00 9.03
CA LEU A 55 5.85 -5.41 8.73
C LEU A 55 5.00 -5.50 10.00
N TYR A 56 5.47 -6.17 11.03
CA TYR A 56 4.72 -6.33 12.29
C TYR A 56 4.47 -4.99 12.99
N GLU A 57 5.48 -4.13 13.06
CA GLU A 57 5.32 -2.77 13.57
C GLU A 57 4.28 -1.98 12.75
N SER A 58 4.27 -2.14 11.43
CA SER A 58 3.30 -1.48 10.55
C SER A 58 1.87 -1.98 10.76
N LEU A 59 1.69 -3.27 10.99
CA LEU A 59 0.37 -3.84 11.26
C LEU A 59 -0.17 -3.43 12.64
N ILE A 60 0.69 -3.33 13.65
CA ILE A 60 0.31 -2.83 14.99
C ILE A 60 -0.09 -1.35 14.93
N ASP A 61 0.69 -0.53 14.21
CA ASP A 61 0.34 0.88 14.00
C ASP A 61 -1.01 1.02 13.27
N LEU A 62 -1.21 0.23 12.23
CA LEU A 62 -2.46 0.22 11.47
C LEU A 62 -3.66 -0.22 12.33
N ASP A 63 -3.52 -1.29 13.13
CA ASP A 63 -4.57 -1.74 14.06
C ASP A 63 -4.95 -0.66 15.08
N SER A 64 -3.95 0.03 15.62
CA SER A 64 -4.18 1.16 16.55
C SER A 64 -4.96 2.29 15.89
N LYS A 65 -4.68 2.58 14.62
CA LYS A 65 -5.40 3.59 13.82
C LYS A 65 -6.81 3.16 13.46
N PHE A 66 -7.04 1.88 13.13
CA PHE A 66 -8.38 1.33 12.94
C PHE A 66 -9.22 1.45 14.20
N LYS A 67 -8.66 1.14 15.37
CA LYS A 67 -9.33 1.33 16.66
C LYS A 67 -9.71 2.78 16.90
N ALA A 68 -8.78 3.70 16.70
CA ALA A 68 -8.99 5.12 16.95
C ALA A 68 -9.98 5.79 15.99
N LYS A 69 -9.90 5.49 14.68
CA LYS A 69 -10.69 6.17 13.64
C LYS A 69 -12.02 5.50 13.33
N LEU A 70 -12.07 4.17 13.37
CA LEU A 70 -13.22 3.36 12.93
C LEU A 70 -13.85 2.53 14.06
N GLY A 71 -13.29 2.58 15.27
CA GLY A 71 -13.79 1.80 16.41
C GLY A 71 -13.71 0.28 16.22
N THR A 72 -12.79 -0.17 15.36
CA THR A 72 -12.61 -1.59 15.00
C THR A 72 -11.17 -2.01 15.07
N ASN A 73 -10.93 -3.32 15.19
CA ASN A 73 -9.60 -3.92 15.10
C ASN A 73 -9.32 -4.40 13.68
N LEU A 74 -8.03 -4.40 13.30
CA LEU A 74 -7.55 -5.15 12.17
C LEU A 74 -7.45 -6.63 12.57
N VAL A 75 -8.10 -7.51 11.83
CA VAL A 75 -8.00 -8.96 12.06
C VAL A 75 -6.78 -9.47 11.31
N ILE A 76 -5.81 -10.02 12.04
CA ILE A 76 -4.59 -10.58 11.45
C ILE A 76 -4.68 -12.10 11.54
N LEU A 77 -4.65 -12.76 10.39
CA LEU A 77 -4.70 -14.21 10.27
C LEU A 77 -3.40 -14.73 9.66
N ASN A 78 -2.95 -15.91 10.13
CA ASN A 78 -1.77 -16.60 9.62
C ASN A 78 -2.18 -17.86 8.86
N GLY A 79 -1.86 -17.92 7.58
CA GLY A 79 -2.16 -19.06 6.71
C GLY A 79 -2.18 -18.70 5.24
N SER A 80 -2.56 -19.64 4.38
CA SER A 80 -2.78 -19.35 2.98
C SER A 80 -4.06 -18.55 2.77
N SER A 81 -4.04 -17.59 1.85
CA SER A 81 -5.24 -16.81 1.52
C SER A 81 -6.36 -17.71 0.97
N GLU A 82 -6.00 -18.76 0.26
CA GLU A 82 -6.95 -19.73 -0.30
C GLU A 82 -7.71 -20.44 0.80
N ASP A 83 -7.05 -21.03 1.79
CA ASP A 83 -7.68 -21.74 2.91
C ASP A 83 -8.55 -20.82 3.77
N ILE A 84 -8.05 -19.60 4.03
CA ILE A 84 -8.77 -18.62 4.85
C ILE A 84 -10.03 -18.15 4.14
N PHE A 85 -9.97 -17.81 2.85
CA PHE A 85 -11.16 -17.38 2.10
C PHE A 85 -12.14 -18.53 1.88
N ASP A 86 -11.68 -19.76 1.66
CA ASP A 86 -12.56 -20.92 1.59
C ASP A 86 -13.37 -21.09 2.88
N LYS A 87 -12.72 -20.96 4.05
CA LYS A 87 -13.37 -20.99 5.36
C LYS A 87 -14.35 -19.83 5.57
N LEU A 88 -13.96 -18.62 5.24
CA LEU A 88 -14.80 -17.42 5.42
C LEU A 88 -16.04 -17.48 4.51
N LEU A 89 -15.91 -17.93 3.27
CA LEU A 89 -16.97 -17.92 2.26
C LEU A 89 -17.89 -19.12 2.35
N SER A 90 -17.42 -20.25 2.88
CA SER A 90 -18.27 -21.45 3.12
C SER A 90 -19.11 -21.35 4.39
N ASN A 91 -19.01 -20.25 5.16
CA ASN A 91 -19.70 -20.08 6.43
C ASN A 91 -20.72 -18.95 6.39
N ASP A 92 -22.00 -19.28 6.53
CA ASP A 92 -23.12 -18.34 6.46
C ASP A 92 -23.18 -17.34 7.64
N LEU A 93 -22.44 -17.57 8.73
CA LEU A 93 -22.49 -16.71 9.92
C LEU A 93 -22.05 -15.25 9.65
N LEU A 94 -21.18 -15.05 8.67
CA LEU A 94 -20.69 -13.73 8.31
C LEU A 94 -21.52 -13.05 7.23
N ASN A 95 -22.26 -13.82 6.41
CA ASN A 95 -23.06 -13.32 5.30
C ASN A 95 -22.26 -12.33 4.43
N ILE A 96 -21.13 -12.83 3.88
CA ILE A 96 -20.21 -12.00 3.09
C ILE A 96 -20.86 -11.72 1.72
N SER A 97 -20.88 -10.45 1.32
CA SER A 97 -21.40 -9.99 0.03
C SER A 97 -20.35 -9.36 -0.86
N GLU A 98 -19.30 -8.80 -0.26
CA GLU A 98 -18.28 -8.06 -0.99
C GLU A 98 -16.90 -8.28 -0.38
N ILE A 99 -15.89 -8.26 -1.24
CA ILE A 99 -14.48 -8.24 -0.87
C ILE A 99 -13.81 -7.08 -1.59
N PHE A 100 -13.17 -6.19 -0.83
CA PHE A 100 -12.43 -5.05 -1.37
C PHE A 100 -10.94 -5.25 -1.12
N THR A 101 -10.13 -5.11 -2.16
CA THR A 101 -8.66 -5.18 -2.04
C THR A 101 -8.00 -4.33 -3.13
N ASP A 102 -6.70 -4.07 -2.98
CA ASP A 102 -5.95 -3.31 -3.97
C ASP A 102 -5.68 -4.13 -5.25
N TYR A 103 -5.69 -3.47 -6.39
CA TYR A 103 -5.14 -4.01 -7.64
C TYR A 103 -3.62 -3.99 -7.51
N SER A 104 -3.02 -5.14 -7.26
CA SER A 104 -1.58 -5.24 -6.99
C SER A 104 -0.78 -5.55 -8.24
N ASN A 105 0.47 -5.07 -8.26
CA ASN A 105 1.47 -5.39 -9.29
C ASN A 105 2.46 -6.49 -8.84
N LYS A 106 2.30 -7.05 -7.64
CA LYS A 106 3.20 -8.08 -7.11
C LYS A 106 2.75 -9.47 -7.58
N PRO A 107 3.64 -10.32 -8.12
CA PRO A 107 3.28 -11.64 -8.62
C PRO A 107 2.56 -12.54 -7.59
N ASP A 108 3.03 -12.53 -6.34
CA ASP A 108 2.39 -13.31 -5.26
C ASP A 108 0.94 -12.86 -5.00
N ASP A 109 0.69 -11.55 -5.06
CA ASP A 109 -0.65 -11.01 -4.88
C ASP A 109 -1.58 -11.34 -6.04
N VAL A 110 -1.07 -11.33 -7.27
CA VAL A 110 -1.81 -11.73 -8.47
C VAL A 110 -2.18 -13.21 -8.41
N LYS A 111 -1.25 -14.05 -7.95
CA LYS A 111 -1.52 -15.48 -7.71
C LYS A 111 -2.64 -15.67 -6.68
N ASN A 112 -2.59 -14.98 -5.56
CA ASN A 112 -3.61 -15.03 -4.51
C ASN A 112 -4.96 -14.50 -5.02
N GLU A 113 -4.95 -13.43 -5.81
CA GLU A 113 -6.14 -12.88 -6.48
C GLU A 113 -6.80 -13.90 -7.41
N ASN A 114 -6.00 -14.59 -8.23
CA ASN A 114 -6.50 -15.64 -9.13
C ASN A 114 -7.05 -16.85 -8.36
N SER A 115 -6.44 -17.22 -7.23
CA SER A 115 -6.99 -18.25 -6.34
C SER A 115 -8.34 -17.82 -5.76
N LEU A 116 -8.45 -16.57 -5.28
CA LEU A 116 -9.72 -16.03 -4.78
C LEU A 116 -10.79 -15.99 -5.86
N LYS A 117 -10.48 -15.55 -7.09
CA LYS A 117 -11.41 -15.56 -8.22
C LYS A 117 -11.96 -16.98 -8.52
N ARG A 118 -11.11 -18.02 -8.40
CA ARG A 118 -11.55 -19.43 -8.57
C ARG A 118 -12.51 -19.89 -7.46
N ILE A 119 -12.30 -19.45 -6.22
CA ILE A 119 -13.22 -19.74 -5.10
C ILE A 119 -14.56 -19.04 -5.35
N LEU A 120 -14.52 -17.76 -5.72
CA LEU A 120 -15.70 -16.95 -5.98
C LEU A 120 -16.52 -17.44 -7.18
N ALA A 121 -15.89 -18.06 -8.18
CA ALA A 121 -16.61 -18.66 -9.30
C ALA A 121 -17.56 -19.81 -8.87
N LYS A 122 -17.32 -20.41 -7.69
CA LYS A 122 -18.21 -21.40 -7.07
C LYS A 122 -19.29 -20.75 -6.19
N ASN A 123 -19.12 -19.48 -5.83
CA ASN A 123 -20.04 -18.71 -4.99
C ASN A 123 -20.35 -17.36 -5.66
N THR A 124 -21.36 -17.33 -6.51
CA THR A 124 -21.70 -16.20 -7.38
C THR A 124 -22.30 -15.00 -6.65
N SER A 125 -22.62 -15.11 -5.36
CA SER A 125 -23.25 -14.04 -4.58
C SER A 125 -22.28 -13.00 -4.05
N VAL A 126 -20.96 -13.30 -4.03
CA VAL A 126 -19.93 -12.42 -3.47
C VAL A 126 -19.19 -11.67 -4.57
N LYS A 127 -19.15 -10.35 -4.45
CA LYS A 127 -18.50 -9.47 -5.44
C LYS A 127 -17.08 -9.11 -4.99
N LEU A 128 -16.10 -9.29 -5.89
CA LEU A 128 -14.73 -8.87 -5.71
C LEU A 128 -14.50 -7.50 -6.36
N HIS A 129 -14.02 -6.55 -5.56
CA HIS A 129 -13.63 -5.22 -6.00
C HIS A 129 -12.10 -5.09 -5.94
N LEU A 130 -11.47 -4.99 -7.11
CA LEU A 130 -10.04 -4.69 -7.23
C LEU A 130 -9.88 -3.18 -7.42
N ILE A 131 -9.30 -2.52 -6.43
CA ILE A 131 -9.23 -1.07 -6.38
C ILE A 131 -7.88 -0.59 -6.92
N SER A 132 -7.93 0.14 -8.02
CA SER A 132 -6.74 0.76 -8.64
C SER A 132 -6.31 2.04 -7.94
N LYS A 133 -5.12 2.56 -8.26
CA LYS A 133 -4.54 3.77 -7.67
C LYS A 133 -4.40 3.73 -6.14
N VAL A 134 -4.20 2.57 -5.52
CA VAL A 134 -3.97 2.46 -4.08
C VAL A 134 -2.53 2.80 -3.75
N ASN A 135 -1.58 2.13 -4.40
CA ASN A 135 -0.13 2.34 -4.21
C ASN A 135 0.56 2.84 -5.48
N SER A 136 -0.20 3.33 -6.45
CA SER A 136 0.28 3.91 -7.69
C SER A 136 -0.31 5.32 -7.87
N LEU A 137 0.37 6.14 -8.64
CA LEU A 137 -0.13 7.43 -9.09
C LEU A 137 -1.17 7.24 -10.19
N THR A 138 -0.90 6.31 -11.11
CA THR A 138 -1.72 6.05 -12.28
C THR A 138 -2.67 4.86 -12.10
N ASN A 139 -3.70 4.76 -12.93
CA ASN A 139 -4.54 3.58 -13.02
C ASN A 139 -3.84 2.52 -13.90
N ILE A 140 -3.06 1.65 -13.25
CA ILE A 140 -2.25 0.64 -13.94
C ILE A 140 -3.14 -0.34 -14.73
N GLU A 141 -4.28 -0.74 -14.16
CA GLU A 141 -5.22 -1.66 -14.81
C GLU A 141 -5.74 -1.09 -16.14
N GLU A 142 -6.17 0.17 -16.12
CA GLU A 142 -6.65 0.86 -17.31
C GLU A 142 -5.54 1.00 -18.37
N ILE A 143 -4.32 1.30 -17.93
CA ILE A 143 -3.18 1.48 -18.84
C ILE A 143 -2.83 0.18 -19.55
N VAL A 144 -2.67 -0.92 -18.82
CA VAL A 144 -2.19 -2.20 -19.39
C VAL A 144 -3.25 -2.91 -20.24
N ASN A 145 -4.53 -2.60 -20.03
CA ASN A 145 -5.65 -3.19 -20.75
C ASN A 145 -6.04 -2.39 -22.03
N GLN A 146 -5.35 -1.29 -22.36
CA GLN A 146 -5.59 -0.58 -23.60
C GLN A 146 -5.11 -1.41 -24.80
N GLU A 147 -5.89 -1.52 -25.85
CA GLU A 147 -5.51 -2.22 -27.10
C GLU A 147 -4.20 -1.69 -27.72
N SER A 148 -3.95 -0.39 -27.57
CA SER A 148 -2.75 0.29 -28.09
C SER A 148 -1.59 0.30 -27.09
N PHE A 149 -1.69 -0.40 -25.96
CA PHE A 149 -0.69 -0.36 -24.91
C PHE A 149 0.69 -0.78 -25.41
N LYS A 150 1.68 0.04 -25.09
CA LYS A 150 3.09 -0.27 -25.28
C LYS A 150 3.83 -0.03 -23.98
N PRO A 151 4.55 -1.03 -23.46
CA PRO A 151 5.29 -0.88 -22.22
C PRO A 151 6.29 0.29 -22.30
N PRO A 152 6.28 1.24 -21.35
CA PRO A 152 7.26 2.33 -21.30
C PRO A 152 8.66 1.76 -21.04
N LYS A 153 9.66 2.27 -21.75
CA LYS A 153 11.06 1.81 -21.64
C LYS A 153 12.00 2.89 -21.13
N THR A 154 11.58 4.15 -21.22
CA THR A 154 12.41 5.31 -20.90
C THR A 154 11.63 6.33 -20.07
N MET A 155 12.34 7.28 -19.45
CA MET A 155 11.68 8.40 -18.78
C MET A 155 10.83 9.24 -19.74
N LYS A 156 11.26 9.40 -20.98
CA LYS A 156 10.45 10.11 -22.00
C LYS A 156 9.11 9.42 -22.27
N ASP A 157 9.09 8.08 -22.26
CA ASP A 157 7.83 7.34 -22.40
C ASP A 157 6.92 7.58 -21.21
N MET A 158 7.50 7.65 -19.99
CA MET A 158 6.76 7.95 -18.77
C MET A 158 6.24 9.39 -18.76
N GLU A 159 7.05 10.37 -19.16
CA GLU A 159 6.62 11.78 -19.28
C GLU A 159 5.48 11.93 -20.28
N LYS A 160 5.56 11.23 -21.41
CA LYS A 160 4.48 11.19 -22.40
C LYS A 160 3.22 10.55 -21.85
N LEU A 161 3.35 9.42 -21.13
CA LEU A 161 2.23 8.74 -20.46
C LEU A 161 1.56 9.66 -19.43
N PHE A 162 2.37 10.30 -18.58
CA PHE A 162 1.85 11.23 -17.57
C PHE A 162 1.15 12.43 -18.20
N SER A 163 1.71 13.01 -19.27
CA SER A 163 1.09 14.13 -19.99
C SER A 163 -0.24 13.75 -20.67
N ASN A 164 -0.41 12.47 -21.03
CA ASN A 164 -1.69 11.99 -21.57
C ASN A 164 -2.76 11.77 -20.48
N ILE A 165 -2.35 11.47 -19.24
CA ILE A 165 -3.27 11.17 -18.13
C ILE A 165 -3.54 12.41 -17.29
N TYR A 166 -2.51 13.21 -17.04
CA TYR A 166 -2.54 14.35 -16.14
C TYR A 166 -2.19 15.63 -16.90
N PRO A 167 -3.14 16.55 -17.09
CA PRO A 167 -2.81 17.87 -17.63
C PRO A 167 -1.80 18.57 -16.71
N LYS A 168 -0.96 19.41 -17.30
CA LYS A 168 -0.09 20.29 -16.54
C LYS A 168 -0.81 21.58 -16.23
N ASP A 169 -0.58 22.12 -15.03
CA ASP A 169 -1.04 23.44 -14.66
C ASP A 169 -0.17 24.54 -15.30
N GLU A 170 -0.49 25.80 -14.98
CA GLU A 170 0.21 26.99 -15.50
C GLU A 170 1.71 27.03 -15.14
N ASP A 171 2.07 26.42 -14.01
CA ASP A 171 3.47 26.31 -13.55
C ASP A 171 4.18 25.06 -14.11
N GLY A 172 3.49 24.23 -14.89
CA GLY A 172 4.06 23.05 -15.55
C GLY A 172 4.04 21.78 -14.71
N PHE A 173 3.37 21.75 -13.55
CA PHE A 173 3.20 20.55 -12.72
C PHE A 173 2.04 19.69 -13.16
N TYR A 174 2.22 18.36 -13.08
CA TYR A 174 1.13 17.41 -13.39
C TYR A 174 0.02 17.46 -12.35
N SER A 175 -1.22 17.57 -12.78
CA SER A 175 -2.42 17.60 -11.93
C SER A 175 -2.72 16.19 -11.38
N ILE A 176 -1.84 15.68 -10.53
CA ILE A 176 -2.06 14.41 -9.83
C ILE A 176 -3.20 14.55 -8.82
N ASP A 177 -4.04 13.51 -8.69
CA ASP A 177 -5.14 13.48 -7.73
C ASP A 177 -4.65 13.84 -6.31
N GLU A 178 -5.48 14.58 -5.57
CA GLU A 178 -5.21 14.82 -4.15
C GLU A 178 -5.33 13.52 -3.34
N PRO A 179 -4.56 13.38 -2.23
CA PRO A 179 -4.77 12.30 -1.27
C PRO A 179 -6.20 12.30 -0.73
N LEU A 180 -6.77 11.11 -0.58
CA LEU A 180 -8.14 10.94 -0.13
C LEU A 180 -8.24 10.90 1.40
N ASP A 181 -9.24 11.58 1.93
CA ASP A 181 -9.66 11.43 3.31
C ASP A 181 -10.49 10.16 3.50
N ILE A 182 -10.31 9.50 4.65
CA ILE A 182 -11.15 8.38 5.03
C ILE A 182 -12.50 8.91 5.51
N PRO A 183 -13.62 8.49 4.89
CA PRO A 183 -14.94 8.92 5.30
C PRO A 183 -15.26 8.44 6.72
N GLU A 184 -16.06 9.23 7.42
CA GLU A 184 -16.66 8.75 8.67
C GLU A 184 -17.60 7.59 8.37
N SER A 185 -17.52 6.55 9.18
CA SER A 185 -18.36 5.37 9.00
C SER A 185 -18.88 4.86 10.34
N SER A 186 -20.18 4.60 10.39
CA SER A 186 -20.86 3.93 11.50
C SER A 186 -21.05 2.42 11.25
N LYS A 187 -20.44 1.84 10.21
CA LYS A 187 -20.59 0.42 9.93
C LYS A 187 -20.01 -0.42 11.06
N PRO A 188 -20.81 -1.27 11.71
CA PRO A 188 -20.32 -2.14 12.76
C PRO A 188 -19.42 -3.23 12.20
N VAL A 189 -18.53 -3.74 13.06
CA VAL A 189 -17.66 -4.88 12.74
C VAL A 189 -18.46 -6.18 12.76
N ALA A 190 -18.13 -7.09 11.88
CA ALA A 190 -18.65 -8.45 11.89
C ALA A 190 -18.06 -9.24 13.09
N LYS A 191 -18.82 -9.40 14.18
CA LYS A 191 -18.34 -9.97 15.46
C LYS A 191 -18.17 -11.48 15.46
N ASN A 192 -18.72 -12.20 14.48
CA ASN A 192 -18.75 -13.66 14.47
C ASN A 192 -17.52 -14.30 13.79
N TYR A 193 -16.58 -13.50 13.26
CA TYR A 193 -15.41 -14.02 12.57
C TYR A 193 -14.54 -14.97 13.41
N PRO A 194 -14.33 -14.76 14.74
CA PRO A 194 -13.46 -15.63 15.52
C PRO A 194 -13.90 -17.10 15.48
N LYS A 195 -15.22 -17.35 15.48
CA LYS A 195 -15.77 -18.71 15.42
C LYS A 195 -15.44 -19.45 14.10
N VAL A 196 -15.15 -18.71 13.05
CA VAL A 196 -14.87 -19.25 11.72
C VAL A 196 -13.37 -19.47 11.50
N VAL A 197 -12.53 -18.56 12.02
CA VAL A 197 -11.10 -18.50 11.73
C VAL A 197 -10.22 -18.47 13.00
N GLU A 198 -10.69 -18.98 14.13
CA GLU A 198 -9.96 -18.95 15.41
C GLU A 198 -8.58 -19.60 15.32
N ASN A 199 -8.44 -20.68 14.55
CA ASN A 199 -7.17 -21.40 14.36
C ASN A 199 -6.16 -20.64 13.51
N TYR A 200 -6.56 -19.55 12.86
CA TYR A 200 -5.72 -18.70 12.02
C TYR A 200 -5.36 -17.37 12.69
N ILE A 201 -5.97 -17.04 13.86
CA ILE A 201 -5.69 -15.78 14.54
C ILE A 201 -4.22 -15.71 14.94
N PHE A 202 -3.56 -14.60 14.58
CA PHE A 202 -2.14 -14.39 14.79
C PHE A 202 -1.86 -13.34 15.86
N ASP A 203 -1.12 -13.74 16.89
CA ASP A 203 -0.67 -12.85 17.96
C ASP A 203 0.62 -12.13 17.55
N ILE A 204 0.44 -11.02 16.84
CA ILE A 204 1.54 -10.23 16.28
C ILE A 204 2.42 -9.58 17.35
N GLU A 205 1.85 -9.19 18.51
CA GLU A 205 2.62 -8.54 19.58
C GLU A 205 3.60 -9.51 20.22
N LYS A 206 3.14 -10.75 20.45
CA LYS A 206 3.99 -11.85 20.94
C LYS A 206 5.15 -12.12 19.97
N GLU A 207 4.84 -12.30 18.70
CA GLU A 207 5.87 -12.59 17.68
C GLU A 207 6.84 -11.41 17.49
N LEU A 208 6.37 -10.17 17.53
CA LEU A 208 7.25 -8.99 17.50
C LEU A 208 8.20 -8.95 18.70
N SER A 209 7.74 -9.36 19.88
CA SER A 209 8.57 -9.39 21.10
C SER A 209 9.77 -10.35 20.95
N ILE A 210 9.59 -11.43 20.23
CA ILE A 210 10.65 -12.42 19.92
C ILE A 210 11.66 -11.83 18.93
N LEU A 211 11.18 -11.20 17.85
CA LEU A 211 12.02 -10.62 16.80
C LEU A 211 12.85 -9.41 17.26
N LYS A 212 12.36 -8.65 18.24
CA LYS A 212 13.07 -7.45 18.74
C LYS A 212 14.46 -7.75 19.30
N LYS A 213 14.70 -8.96 19.77
CA LYS A 213 15.99 -9.37 20.33
C LYS A 213 17.11 -9.44 19.28
N ASP A 214 16.76 -9.74 18.02
CA ASP A 214 17.72 -10.04 16.97
C ASP A 214 17.76 -9.00 15.83
N SER A 215 16.87 -8.00 15.84
CA SER A 215 16.77 -7.01 14.78
C SER A 215 17.44 -5.70 15.15
N LYS A 216 18.37 -5.26 14.29
CA LYS A 216 19.07 -3.96 14.38
C LYS A 216 18.56 -2.93 13.37
N SER A 217 17.28 -3.03 12.93
CA SER A 217 16.74 -2.08 11.95
C SER A 217 16.69 -0.66 12.50
N TYR A 218 17.23 0.29 11.75
CA TYR A 218 17.07 1.73 11.98
C TYR A 218 15.63 2.20 11.76
N PHE A 219 14.95 1.60 10.78
CA PHE A 219 13.59 1.97 10.42
C PHE A 219 12.57 1.24 11.29
N LYS A 220 11.69 2.01 11.91
CA LYS A 220 10.49 1.51 12.58
C LYS A 220 9.34 1.54 11.58
N GLY A 221 8.54 0.47 11.52
CA GLY A 221 7.40 0.36 10.63
C GLY A 221 6.21 1.20 11.07
N GLY A 222 5.29 1.46 10.14
CA GLY A 222 4.01 2.11 10.40
C GLY A 222 3.83 3.43 9.64
N GLU A 223 2.57 3.79 9.44
CA GLU A 223 2.17 5.06 8.83
C GLU A 223 2.56 6.27 9.70
N SER A 224 2.46 6.12 11.04
CA SER A 224 2.85 7.17 11.97
C SER A 224 4.31 7.59 11.78
N GLU A 225 5.22 6.62 11.70
CA GLU A 225 6.63 6.87 11.45
C GLU A 225 6.89 7.39 10.02
N ALA A 226 6.11 6.90 9.04
CA ALA A 226 6.19 7.39 7.67
C ALA A 226 5.86 8.88 7.57
N LEU A 227 4.82 9.34 8.26
CA LEU A 227 4.39 10.74 8.25
C LEU A 227 5.38 11.65 9.00
N ILE A 228 5.88 11.20 10.16
CA ILE A 228 6.95 11.92 10.89
C ILE A 228 8.19 12.09 10.00
N ARG A 229 8.57 11.03 9.29
CA ARG A 229 9.72 11.07 8.41
C ARG A 229 9.48 11.91 7.17
N LEU A 230 8.29 11.88 6.59
CA LEU A 230 7.89 12.74 5.47
C LEU A 230 8.02 14.21 5.87
N GLU A 231 7.46 14.60 7.00
CA GLU A 231 7.54 15.94 7.53
C GLU A 231 9.02 16.37 7.72
N LYS A 232 9.80 15.55 8.43
CA LYS A 232 11.19 15.85 8.76
C LYS A 232 12.13 15.89 7.56
N LYS A 233 11.90 15.06 6.52
CA LYS A 233 12.85 14.83 5.41
C LYS A 233 12.39 15.38 4.07
N VAL A 234 11.16 15.86 3.99
CA VAL A 234 10.58 16.46 2.78
C VAL A 234 10.03 17.83 3.11
N SER A 235 8.95 17.92 3.90
CA SER A 235 8.22 19.15 4.12
C SER A 235 9.08 20.23 4.83
N SER A 236 9.93 19.82 5.78
CA SER A 236 10.84 20.73 6.52
C SER A 236 12.22 20.92 5.86
N GLU A 237 12.51 20.21 4.76
CA GLU A 237 13.82 20.23 4.08
C GLU A 237 13.68 20.70 2.62
N GLU A 238 12.94 21.77 2.42
CA GLU A 238 12.52 22.27 1.10
C GLU A 238 13.70 22.48 0.13
N GLU A 239 14.78 23.14 0.57
CA GLU A 239 15.95 23.37 -0.26
C GLU A 239 16.65 22.05 -0.65
N TYR A 240 16.76 21.11 0.29
CA TYR A 240 17.28 19.77 0.01
C TYR A 240 16.43 19.06 -1.05
N ILE A 241 15.10 19.14 -0.95
CA ILE A 241 14.18 18.50 -1.90
C ILE A 241 14.25 19.14 -3.28
N ARG A 242 14.34 20.47 -3.38
CA ARG A 242 14.54 21.16 -4.66
C ARG A 242 15.85 20.74 -5.34
N ASN A 243 16.91 20.58 -4.57
CA ASN A 243 18.23 20.19 -5.05
C ASN A 243 18.45 18.67 -5.09
N PHE A 244 17.46 17.87 -4.66
CA PHE A 244 17.59 16.42 -4.63
C PHE A 244 17.94 15.86 -6.00
N ARG A 245 18.96 15.01 -6.02
CA ARG A 245 19.34 14.23 -7.19
C ARG A 245 19.48 12.78 -6.83
N LYS A 246 19.02 11.91 -7.72
CA LYS A 246 19.18 10.46 -7.60
C LYS A 246 20.62 10.11 -7.23
N PRO A 247 20.86 9.33 -6.15
CA PRO A 247 22.19 8.88 -5.79
C PRO A 247 22.86 8.08 -6.90
N ARG A 248 24.12 8.35 -7.17
CA ARG A 248 24.93 7.63 -8.17
C ARG A 248 25.65 6.42 -7.60
N THR A 249 25.68 6.27 -6.28
CA THR A 249 26.38 5.21 -5.56
C THR A 249 25.41 4.12 -5.10
N THR A 250 25.92 2.92 -4.86
CA THR A 250 25.15 1.80 -4.29
C THR A 250 24.88 1.96 -2.79
N SER A 251 25.71 2.73 -2.08
CA SER A 251 25.52 3.06 -0.66
C SER A 251 25.06 4.50 -0.53
N THR A 252 24.00 4.69 0.24
CA THR A 252 23.41 5.99 0.56
C THR A 252 23.43 6.25 2.06
N ASN A 253 24.28 5.54 2.81
CA ASN A 253 24.40 5.71 4.25
C ASN A 253 25.40 6.81 4.57
N LYS A 254 25.10 7.61 5.60
CA LYS A 254 26.01 8.63 6.08
C LYS A 254 27.26 8.01 6.69
N PRO A 255 28.48 8.48 6.38
CA PRO A 255 29.71 7.95 6.94
C PRO A 255 29.74 8.01 8.48
N GLU A 256 29.21 9.07 9.06
CA GLU A 256 29.16 9.30 10.51
C GLU A 256 28.07 8.48 11.20
N ASN A 257 27.05 8.04 10.47
CA ASN A 257 25.98 7.18 10.96
C ASN A 257 25.57 6.16 9.89
N PRO A 258 26.24 5.00 9.81
CA PRO A 258 26.00 4.01 8.78
C PRO A 258 24.57 3.43 8.74
N LEU A 259 23.77 3.65 9.78
CA LEU A 259 22.38 3.20 9.84
C LEU A 259 21.42 4.24 9.26
N GLU A 260 21.81 5.52 9.18
CA GLU A 260 20.98 6.58 8.63
C GLU A 260 21.29 6.82 7.15
N PRO A 261 20.30 6.74 6.24
CA PRO A 261 20.52 7.05 4.84
C PRO A 261 20.73 8.56 4.63
N GLU A 262 21.60 8.92 3.68
CA GLU A 262 21.76 10.30 3.19
C GLU A 262 20.53 10.81 2.44
N THR A 263 19.70 9.89 1.94
CA THR A 263 18.45 10.18 1.26
C THR A 263 17.30 10.34 2.25
N THR A 264 16.09 10.61 1.75
CA THR A 264 14.88 10.73 2.59
C THR A 264 14.58 9.46 3.40
N GLY A 265 15.05 8.28 2.93
CA GLY A 265 14.78 6.98 3.58
C GLY A 265 13.29 6.60 3.59
N LEU A 266 12.49 7.09 2.63
CA LEU A 266 11.06 6.83 2.54
C LEU A 266 10.72 5.55 1.77
N SER A 267 11.70 4.94 1.09
CA SER A 267 11.46 3.74 0.27
C SER A 267 10.87 2.54 1.02
N PRO A 268 11.25 2.22 2.28
CA PRO A 268 10.59 1.15 3.03
C PRO A 268 9.09 1.41 3.23
N TYR A 269 8.73 2.64 3.56
CA TYR A 269 7.34 3.04 3.79
C TYR A 269 6.49 2.99 2.51
N LEU A 270 7.05 3.39 1.37
CA LEU A 270 6.41 3.22 0.06
C LEU A 270 6.27 1.73 -0.32
N SER A 271 7.27 0.90 0.01
CA SER A 271 7.27 -0.53 -0.32
C SER A 271 6.19 -1.32 0.42
N PHE A 272 5.94 -0.99 1.69
CA PHE A 272 4.89 -1.59 2.51
C PHE A 272 3.55 -0.82 2.45
N GLY A 273 3.54 0.32 1.73
CA GLY A 273 2.36 1.16 1.61
C GLY A 273 1.95 1.88 2.90
N CYS A 274 2.91 2.09 3.82
CA CYS A 274 2.74 2.94 5.00
C CYS A 274 2.71 4.43 4.61
N LEU A 275 3.25 4.78 3.43
CA LEU A 275 3.23 6.12 2.86
C LEU A 275 2.53 6.10 1.50
N SER A 276 1.60 7.04 1.29
CA SER A 276 0.98 7.24 -0.01
C SER A 276 1.95 7.87 -1.02
N PRO A 277 2.06 7.33 -2.24
CA PRO A 277 2.85 7.97 -3.29
C PRO A 277 2.26 9.32 -3.73
N ARG A 278 0.93 9.52 -3.67
CA ARG A 278 0.29 10.81 -3.95
C ARG A 278 0.63 11.84 -2.90
N LEU A 279 0.59 11.46 -1.62
CA LEU A 279 0.99 12.36 -0.54
C LEU A 279 2.46 12.77 -0.69
N LEU A 280 3.37 11.83 -0.96
CA LEU A 280 4.78 12.16 -1.21
C LEU A 280 4.94 13.07 -2.43
N TRP A 281 4.19 12.80 -3.51
CA TRP A 281 4.22 13.66 -4.70
C TRP A 281 3.81 15.09 -4.36
N LYS A 282 2.69 15.26 -3.66
CA LYS A 282 2.14 16.58 -3.31
C LYS A 282 3.04 17.36 -2.34
N GLU A 283 3.60 16.69 -1.33
CA GLU A 283 4.55 17.34 -0.42
C GLU A 283 5.85 17.78 -1.15
N THR A 284 6.33 16.96 -2.08
CA THR A 284 7.47 17.33 -2.95
C THR A 284 7.12 18.49 -3.88
N GLU A 285 5.91 18.49 -4.46
CA GLU A 285 5.44 19.55 -5.35
C GLU A 285 5.37 20.91 -4.63
N LYS A 286 4.91 20.93 -3.36
CA LYS A 286 4.92 22.15 -2.54
C LYS A 286 6.32 22.76 -2.43
N CYS A 287 7.34 21.92 -2.21
CA CYS A 287 8.73 22.39 -2.18
C CYS A 287 9.18 22.95 -3.54
N TYR A 288 8.77 22.32 -4.64
CA TYR A 288 9.17 22.72 -6.00
C TYR A 288 8.54 24.04 -6.44
N ARG A 289 7.32 24.36 -5.98
CA ARG A 289 6.63 25.61 -6.32
C ARG A 289 7.30 26.85 -5.74
N ASN A 290 8.19 26.68 -4.75
CA ASN A 290 8.88 27.77 -4.08
C ASN A 290 10.23 28.15 -4.73
N GLY A 291 10.57 27.60 -5.90
CA GLY A 291 11.77 27.98 -6.64
C GLY A 291 12.27 26.96 -7.66
N GLU A 292 13.43 27.22 -8.23
CA GLU A 292 14.06 26.29 -9.17
C GLU A 292 14.33 24.94 -8.50
N HIS A 293 14.13 23.86 -9.24
CA HIS A 293 14.32 22.52 -8.74
C HIS A 293 14.87 21.56 -9.82
N THR A 294 15.46 20.46 -9.36
CA THR A 294 15.93 19.38 -10.22
C THR A 294 14.78 18.79 -11.02
N GLN A 295 14.99 18.55 -12.31
CA GLN A 295 14.00 17.97 -13.20
C GLN A 295 14.11 16.43 -13.27
N PRO A 296 13.05 15.69 -13.71
CA PRO A 296 13.17 14.28 -14.04
C PRO A 296 14.29 14.06 -15.09
N PRO A 297 15.00 12.93 -15.04
CA PRO A 297 14.78 11.76 -14.19
C PRO A 297 15.43 11.83 -12.79
N GLU A 298 16.23 12.85 -12.53
CA GLU A 298 17.08 12.96 -11.32
C GLU A 298 16.27 13.37 -10.07
N SER A 299 15.17 14.09 -10.26
CA SER A 299 14.34 14.64 -9.18
C SER A 299 13.55 13.57 -8.41
N MET A 300 12.96 13.95 -7.26
CA MET A 300 12.08 13.07 -6.49
C MET A 300 10.83 12.65 -7.31
N HIS A 301 10.23 13.55 -8.07
CA HIS A 301 9.15 13.20 -9.00
C HIS A 301 9.62 12.20 -10.05
N GLY A 302 10.83 12.37 -10.58
CA GLY A 302 11.44 11.40 -11.50
C GLY A 302 11.60 10.01 -10.88
N GLN A 303 11.96 9.92 -9.60
CA GLN A 303 12.05 8.63 -8.89
C GLN A 303 10.66 7.98 -8.70
N LEU A 304 9.62 8.75 -8.44
CA LEU A 304 8.25 8.25 -8.38
C LEU A 304 7.74 7.81 -9.76
N MET A 305 8.08 8.52 -10.82
CA MET A 305 7.76 8.10 -12.20
C MET A 305 8.46 6.79 -12.59
N PHE A 306 9.72 6.59 -12.18
CA PHE A 306 10.41 5.29 -12.36
C PHE A 306 9.72 4.16 -11.58
N ARG A 307 9.25 4.44 -10.36
CA ARG A 307 8.49 3.46 -9.59
C ARG A 307 7.19 3.07 -10.32
N GLU A 308 6.47 4.04 -10.89
CA GLU A 308 5.27 3.77 -11.71
C GLU A 308 5.60 2.94 -12.94
N MET A 309 6.70 3.25 -13.64
CA MET A 309 7.16 2.48 -14.78
C MET A 309 7.33 1.00 -14.43
N PHE A 310 8.01 0.70 -13.31
CA PHE A 310 8.18 -0.69 -12.87
C PHE A 310 6.87 -1.37 -12.49
N TYR A 311 5.90 -0.64 -11.95
CA TYR A 311 4.58 -1.19 -11.64
C TYR A 311 3.79 -1.54 -12.90
N ILE A 312 3.83 -0.67 -13.91
CA ILE A 312 3.23 -0.92 -15.22
C ILE A 312 3.91 -2.12 -15.91
N LEU A 313 5.24 -2.16 -15.91
CA LEU A 313 6.00 -3.27 -16.51
C LEU A 313 5.72 -4.61 -15.82
N SER A 314 5.63 -4.63 -14.49
CA SER A 314 5.32 -5.85 -13.74
C SER A 314 3.97 -6.44 -14.15
N ARG A 315 2.95 -5.62 -14.35
CA ARG A 315 1.64 -6.09 -14.82
C ARG A 315 1.61 -6.41 -16.31
N ALA A 316 2.40 -5.73 -17.11
CA ALA A 316 2.47 -6.00 -18.55
C ALA A 316 3.10 -7.36 -18.91
N VAL A 317 3.94 -7.91 -18.03
CA VAL A 317 4.58 -9.24 -18.25
C VAL A 317 3.62 -10.38 -17.93
N GLU A 318 2.57 -10.13 -17.14
CA GLU A 318 1.59 -11.14 -16.70
C GLU A 318 0.36 -11.24 -17.63
N ASN A 319 0.23 -10.30 -18.56
CA ASN A 319 -0.80 -10.28 -19.60
C ASN A 319 -0.20 -10.74 -20.94
#